data_553a13c16a9e80d4e3551ad76a196f0d
#
_entry.id   553a13c16a9e80d4e3551ad76a196f0d
#
_cell.length_a   1.000
_cell.length_b   1.000
_cell.length_c   1.000
_cell.angle_alpha   90.00
_cell.angle_beta   90.00
_cell.angle_gamma   90.00
#
_symmetry.space_group_name_H-M   'P 1'
#
loop_
_entity.id
_entity.type
_entity.pdbx_description
1 polymer ?
#
loop_
_entity_poly.entity_id
_entity_poly.type
_entity_poly.pdbx_seq_one_letter_code
_entity_poly.pdbx_strand_id
1 'polypeptide(L)'
;MKILELFAGSRSIGKVAEQLGHEVFSIDINDFDKIDLAIDIEFLTKEMIPFKPDMIWASPPCTTYSIAAISHHRNMGTPKTDFAAKSDRLVLNTLKIIKEFDCVYYIENPRGYLRKMYFMQGIPRTTVTYCSYDDKRMKPTDIWSNNIHNLFNENGWIPRKMCFNGNIKCHHEPAPRGSKTGTQGLKGNYERSKIPKQLCVDIVNSTNDKFNFNRCYNHVLG
;
A
#
# COMPACT_ATOMS: atom_id res chain seq x y z
N MET A 1 -12.82 -13.47 -0.52
CA MET A 1 -12.95 -12.08 -0.02
C MET A 1 -13.27 -11.15 -1.17
N LYS A 2 -13.85 -9.98 -0.85
CA LYS A 2 -14.02 -8.84 -1.75
C LYS A 2 -12.97 -7.79 -1.44
N ILE A 3 -12.17 -7.42 -2.42
CA ILE A 3 -10.99 -6.56 -2.24
C ILE A 3 -11.16 -5.29 -3.07
N LEU A 4 -10.98 -4.15 -2.43
CA LEU A 4 -10.92 -2.84 -3.09
C LEU A 4 -9.45 -2.43 -3.24
N GLU A 5 -9.00 -2.22 -4.47
CA GLU A 5 -7.64 -1.76 -4.79
C GLU A 5 -7.68 -0.31 -5.28
N LEU A 6 -7.18 0.62 -4.49
CA LEU A 6 -7.10 2.04 -4.81
C LEU A 6 -5.69 2.39 -5.31
N PHE A 7 -5.60 3.29 -6.30
CA PHE A 7 -4.36 3.63 -7.01
C PHE A 7 -3.75 2.37 -7.64
N ALA A 8 -4.60 1.59 -8.28
CA ALA A 8 -4.29 0.23 -8.70
C ALA A 8 -3.10 0.13 -9.68
N GLY A 9 -2.99 1.07 -10.61
CA GLY A 9 -1.85 1.17 -11.54
C GLY A 9 -1.51 -0.17 -12.21
N SER A 10 -0.46 -0.83 -11.72
CA SER A 10 -0.03 -2.14 -12.21
C SER A 10 -0.89 -3.31 -11.74
N ARG A 11 -1.85 -3.08 -10.85
CA ARG A 11 -2.70 -4.10 -10.21
C ARG A 11 -1.90 -5.20 -9.51
N SER A 12 -0.86 -4.81 -8.76
CA SER A 12 0.01 -5.79 -8.12
C SER A 12 -0.74 -6.65 -7.09
N ILE A 13 -1.60 -6.04 -6.27
CA ILE A 13 -2.48 -6.76 -5.33
C ILE A 13 -3.62 -7.44 -6.09
N GLY A 14 -4.30 -6.73 -6.98
CA GLY A 14 -5.46 -7.25 -7.71
C GLY A 14 -5.15 -8.54 -8.47
N LYS A 15 -4.04 -8.58 -9.22
CA LYS A 15 -3.61 -9.78 -9.96
C LYS A 15 -3.36 -10.97 -9.04
N VAL A 16 -2.74 -10.76 -7.89
CA VAL A 16 -2.47 -11.84 -6.92
C VAL A 16 -3.77 -12.29 -6.26
N ALA A 17 -4.62 -11.37 -5.87
CA ALA A 17 -5.90 -11.67 -5.23
C ALA A 17 -6.83 -12.47 -6.16
N GLU A 18 -6.91 -12.10 -7.44
CA GLU A 18 -7.65 -12.86 -8.47
C GLU A 18 -7.08 -14.28 -8.65
N GLN A 19 -5.75 -14.44 -8.68
CA GLN A 19 -5.10 -15.75 -8.75
C GLN A 19 -5.40 -16.63 -7.52
N LEU A 20 -5.67 -16.02 -6.38
CA LEU A 20 -6.07 -16.69 -5.15
C LEU A 20 -7.60 -16.89 -5.01
N GLY A 21 -8.37 -16.56 -6.07
CA GLY A 21 -9.82 -16.78 -6.12
C GLY A 21 -10.65 -15.70 -5.40
N HIS A 22 -10.13 -14.48 -5.27
CA HIS A 22 -10.84 -13.37 -4.65
C HIS A 22 -11.46 -12.45 -5.71
N GLU A 23 -12.56 -11.79 -5.35
CA GLU A 23 -13.20 -10.74 -6.14
C GLU A 23 -12.46 -9.42 -5.90
N VAL A 24 -12.09 -8.71 -6.96
CA VAL A 24 -11.33 -7.46 -6.87
C VAL A 24 -12.06 -6.35 -7.64
N PHE A 25 -12.11 -5.16 -7.06
CA PHE A 25 -12.53 -3.93 -7.73
C PHE A 25 -11.36 -2.94 -7.68
N SER A 26 -10.78 -2.66 -8.84
CA SER A 26 -9.57 -1.86 -9.00
C SER A 26 -9.90 -0.46 -9.52
N ILE A 27 -9.43 0.56 -8.81
CA ILE A 27 -9.66 1.97 -9.14
C ILE A 27 -8.32 2.67 -9.36
N ASP A 28 -8.22 3.42 -10.45
CA ASP A 28 -7.09 4.32 -10.76
C ASP A 28 -7.59 5.55 -11.49
N ILE A 29 -6.80 6.62 -11.54
CA ILE A 29 -7.11 7.80 -12.37
C ILE A 29 -6.95 7.50 -13.86
N ASN A 30 -6.07 6.56 -14.20
CA ASN A 30 -5.81 6.14 -15.57
C ASN A 30 -6.57 4.85 -15.87
N ASP A 31 -7.16 4.78 -17.04
CA ASP A 31 -7.87 3.60 -17.55
C ASP A 31 -6.86 2.56 -18.11
N PHE A 32 -6.13 1.91 -17.18
CA PHE A 32 -5.27 0.79 -17.54
C PHE A 32 -6.09 -0.49 -17.70
N ASP A 33 -5.49 -1.52 -18.30
CA ASP A 33 -6.12 -2.83 -18.44
C ASP A 33 -6.66 -3.36 -17.10
N LYS A 34 -7.95 -3.77 -17.11
CA LYS A 34 -8.67 -4.27 -15.93
C LYS A 34 -8.80 -3.27 -14.77
N ILE A 35 -8.84 -1.99 -15.04
CA ILE A 35 -9.35 -1.01 -14.09
C ILE A 35 -10.87 -0.99 -14.20
N ASP A 36 -11.56 -1.23 -13.08
CA ASP A 36 -13.02 -1.32 -13.04
C ASP A 36 -13.67 0.07 -13.02
N LEU A 37 -12.99 1.06 -12.42
CA LEU A 37 -13.44 2.45 -12.38
C LEU A 37 -12.26 3.40 -12.55
N ALA A 38 -12.25 4.11 -13.68
CA ALA A 38 -11.27 5.18 -13.94
C ALA A 38 -11.76 6.50 -13.35
N ILE A 39 -11.26 6.85 -12.15
CA ILE A 39 -11.61 8.08 -11.45
C ILE A 39 -10.46 8.60 -10.59
N ASP A 40 -10.41 9.92 -10.41
CA ASP A 40 -9.53 10.51 -9.41
C ASP A 40 -10.03 10.16 -8.00
N ILE A 41 -9.19 9.52 -7.19
CA ILE A 41 -9.53 9.11 -5.83
C ILE A 41 -9.97 10.30 -4.95
N GLU A 42 -9.58 11.52 -5.28
CA GLU A 42 -10.05 12.73 -4.58
C GLU A 42 -11.60 12.84 -4.60
N PHE A 43 -12.25 12.32 -5.65
CA PHE A 43 -13.70 12.40 -5.85
C PHE A 43 -14.42 11.06 -5.61
N LEU A 44 -13.68 10.01 -5.23
CA LEU A 44 -14.27 8.71 -4.94
C LEU A 44 -15.17 8.79 -3.70
N THR A 45 -16.39 8.23 -3.82
CA THR A 45 -17.31 8.06 -2.70
C THR A 45 -17.63 6.58 -2.48
N LYS A 46 -18.12 6.25 -1.31
CA LYS A 46 -18.51 4.88 -0.93
C LYS A 46 -19.54 4.28 -1.87
N GLU A 47 -20.50 5.10 -2.34
CA GLU A 47 -21.61 4.70 -3.20
C GLU A 47 -21.17 4.26 -4.61
N MET A 48 -19.96 4.68 -5.03
CA MET A 48 -19.36 4.27 -6.32
C MET A 48 -18.74 2.87 -6.26
N ILE A 49 -18.65 2.27 -5.09
CA ILE A 49 -18.03 0.95 -4.88
C ILE A 49 -19.15 -0.09 -4.81
N PRO A 50 -19.16 -1.12 -5.71
CA PRO A 50 -20.30 -1.99 -5.92
C PRO A 50 -20.57 -2.99 -4.77
N PHE A 51 -19.68 -3.06 -3.78
CA PHE A 51 -19.80 -3.97 -2.64
C PHE A 51 -19.16 -3.40 -1.37
N LYS A 52 -19.47 -3.99 -0.23
CA LYS A 52 -18.68 -3.79 1.00
C LYS A 52 -17.41 -4.62 0.91
N PRO A 53 -16.21 -3.99 0.86
CA PRO A 53 -14.95 -4.74 0.82
C PRO A 53 -14.65 -5.40 2.17
N ASP A 54 -14.03 -6.57 2.09
CA ASP A 54 -13.41 -7.25 3.23
C ASP A 54 -12.01 -6.67 3.50
N MET A 55 -11.34 -6.21 2.43
CA MET A 55 -10.01 -5.62 2.48
C MET A 55 -9.91 -4.42 1.53
N ILE A 56 -9.26 -3.35 1.97
CA ILE A 56 -8.85 -2.21 1.14
C ILE A 56 -7.32 -2.18 1.05
N TRP A 57 -6.81 -2.14 -0.18
CA TRP A 57 -5.42 -1.80 -0.45
C TRP A 57 -5.34 -0.43 -1.10
N ALA A 58 -4.40 0.42 -0.67
CA ALA A 58 -4.16 1.73 -1.27
C ALA A 58 -2.66 2.02 -1.40
N SER A 59 -2.23 2.47 -2.59
CA SER A 59 -0.85 2.90 -2.87
C SER A 59 -0.84 4.35 -3.37
N PRO A 60 -1.10 5.36 -2.51
CA PRO A 60 -1.19 6.74 -2.93
C PRO A 60 0.14 7.27 -3.48
N PRO A 61 0.10 8.30 -4.36
CA PRO A 61 1.30 8.88 -4.98
C PRO A 61 2.35 9.30 -3.95
N CYS A 62 3.59 8.83 -4.14
CA CYS A 62 4.69 9.04 -3.20
C CYS A 62 5.57 10.26 -3.52
N THR A 63 5.43 10.86 -4.70
CA THR A 63 6.38 11.87 -5.24
C THR A 63 6.57 13.03 -4.28
N THR A 64 5.49 13.61 -3.77
CA THR A 64 5.54 14.81 -2.90
C THR A 64 5.96 14.52 -1.46
N TYR A 65 6.05 13.25 -1.09
CA TYR A 65 6.54 12.75 0.21
C TYR A 65 7.95 12.15 0.12
N SER A 66 8.49 12.02 -1.09
CA SER A 66 9.83 11.47 -1.30
C SER A 66 10.89 12.39 -0.72
N ILE A 67 11.87 11.84 0.03
CA ILE A 67 12.98 12.60 0.59
C ILE A 67 13.75 13.34 -0.50
N ALA A 68 13.88 12.75 -1.69
CA ALA A 68 14.60 13.34 -2.82
C ALA A 68 13.88 14.56 -3.45
N ALA A 69 12.55 14.67 -3.30
CA ALA A 69 11.76 15.71 -3.94
C ALA A 69 11.03 16.65 -2.94
N ILE A 70 11.12 16.36 -1.64
CA ILE A 70 10.33 17.05 -0.62
C ILE A 70 10.57 18.56 -0.60
N SER A 71 11.80 19.02 -0.76
CA SER A 71 12.16 20.45 -0.76
C SER A 71 11.50 21.24 -1.90
N HIS A 72 11.18 20.58 -3.03
CA HIS A 72 10.45 21.18 -4.13
C HIS A 72 8.96 21.33 -3.84
N HIS A 73 8.40 20.42 -3.08
CA HIS A 73 6.95 20.30 -2.89
C HIS A 73 6.46 20.77 -1.53
N ARG A 74 7.32 20.73 -0.49
CA ARG A 74 6.91 20.99 0.90
C ARG A 74 7.91 21.85 1.66
N ASN A 75 7.39 22.58 2.64
CA ASN A 75 8.17 23.23 3.68
C ASN A 75 7.72 22.68 5.05
N MET A 76 8.60 21.95 5.77
CA MET A 76 8.30 21.31 7.07
C MET A 76 6.96 20.53 7.08
N GLY A 77 6.62 19.87 5.95
CA GLY A 77 5.37 19.13 5.79
C GLY A 77 4.23 19.93 5.14
N THR A 78 4.24 21.26 5.23
CA THR A 78 3.23 22.10 4.57
C THR A 78 3.42 22.08 3.06
N PRO A 79 2.35 21.84 2.26
CA PRO A 79 2.43 21.86 0.81
C PRO A 79 2.82 23.24 0.29
N LYS A 80 3.76 23.28 -0.67
CA LYS A 80 4.20 24.48 -1.40
C LYS A 80 3.65 24.52 -2.82
N THR A 81 3.15 23.40 -3.31
CA THR A 81 2.64 23.25 -4.67
C THR A 81 1.23 22.66 -4.64
N ASP A 82 0.40 22.98 -5.63
CA ASP A 82 -0.94 22.39 -5.78
C ASP A 82 -0.88 20.87 -5.88
N PHE A 83 0.18 20.35 -6.50
CA PHE A 83 0.42 18.91 -6.58
C PHE A 83 0.63 18.28 -5.19
N ALA A 84 1.33 18.95 -4.28
CA ALA A 84 1.49 18.47 -2.91
C ALA A 84 0.18 18.59 -2.11
N ALA A 85 -0.56 19.68 -2.27
CA ALA A 85 -1.88 19.83 -1.66
C ALA A 85 -2.87 18.78 -2.17
N LYS A 86 -2.87 18.49 -3.47
CA LYS A 86 -3.66 17.40 -4.06
C LYS A 86 -3.25 16.04 -3.48
N SER A 87 -1.95 15.78 -3.33
CA SER A 87 -1.49 14.52 -2.73
C SER A 87 -2.02 14.32 -1.32
N ASP A 88 -2.12 15.39 -0.51
CA ASP A 88 -2.71 15.32 0.82
C ASP A 88 -4.21 15.00 0.76
N ARG A 89 -4.97 15.65 -0.14
CA ARG A 89 -6.41 15.36 -0.31
C ARG A 89 -6.67 13.92 -0.74
N LEU A 90 -5.83 13.35 -1.62
CA LEU A 90 -5.91 11.96 -2.02
C LEU A 90 -5.75 11.00 -0.83
N VAL A 91 -4.76 11.23 0.03
CA VAL A 91 -4.58 10.41 1.24
C VAL A 91 -5.72 10.60 2.22
N LEU A 92 -6.17 11.84 2.45
CA LEU A 92 -7.29 12.13 3.34
C LEU A 92 -8.59 11.47 2.87
N ASN A 93 -8.89 11.49 1.56
CA ASN A 93 -10.06 10.78 1.05
C ASN A 93 -9.90 9.25 1.15
N THR A 94 -8.70 8.73 0.94
CA THR A 94 -8.41 7.30 1.19
C THR A 94 -8.73 6.91 2.64
N LEU A 95 -8.27 7.69 3.62
CA LEU A 95 -8.55 7.46 5.04
C LEU A 95 -10.06 7.56 5.36
N LYS A 96 -10.77 8.50 4.71
CA LYS A 96 -12.23 8.62 4.82
C LYS A 96 -12.92 7.35 4.32
N ILE A 97 -12.61 6.88 3.12
CA ILE A 97 -13.18 5.64 2.53
C ILE A 97 -12.90 4.43 3.43
N ILE A 98 -11.67 4.29 3.94
CA ILE A 98 -11.30 3.22 4.88
C ILE A 98 -12.19 3.26 6.13
N LYS A 99 -12.38 4.45 6.72
CA LYS A 99 -13.22 4.63 7.90
C LYS A 99 -14.69 4.31 7.63
N GLU A 100 -15.22 4.67 6.45
CA GLU A 100 -16.61 4.42 6.07
C GLU A 100 -16.94 2.94 5.86
N PHE A 101 -15.97 2.14 5.44
CA PHE A 101 -16.17 0.70 5.26
C PHE A 101 -15.87 -0.13 6.51
N ASP A 102 -15.03 0.38 7.40
CA ASP A 102 -14.63 -0.29 8.66
C ASP A 102 -14.22 -1.76 8.43
N CYS A 103 -13.24 -1.95 7.55
CA CYS A 103 -12.72 -3.26 7.17
C CYS A 103 -11.20 -3.35 7.38
N VAL A 104 -10.61 -4.49 7.04
CA VAL A 104 -9.14 -4.60 7.01
C VAL A 104 -8.59 -3.69 5.92
N TYR A 105 -7.52 -2.96 6.22
CA TYR A 105 -6.89 -2.11 5.23
C TYR A 105 -5.36 -2.15 5.30
N TYR A 106 -4.75 -1.81 4.17
CA TYR A 106 -3.32 -1.59 4.03
C TYR A 106 -3.07 -0.37 3.16
N ILE A 107 -2.23 0.56 3.65
CA ILE A 107 -1.78 1.72 2.87
C ILE A 107 -0.27 1.55 2.67
N GLU A 108 0.17 1.49 1.42
CA GLU A 108 1.59 1.36 1.04
C GLU A 108 2.14 2.70 0.60
N ASN A 109 3.34 3.04 1.07
CA ASN A 109 4.12 4.13 0.49
C ASN A 109 5.61 3.92 0.75
N PRO A 110 6.51 4.20 -0.21
CA PRO A 110 7.94 4.18 0.04
C PRO A 110 8.31 5.01 1.28
N ARG A 111 9.25 4.51 2.08
CA ARG A 111 9.69 5.19 3.29
C ARG A 111 10.12 6.62 3.01
N GLY A 112 9.31 7.58 3.44
CA GLY A 112 9.46 9.00 3.16
C GLY A 112 8.78 9.87 4.19
N TYR A 113 8.37 11.06 3.78
CA TYR A 113 7.78 12.06 4.67
C TYR A 113 6.31 11.78 5.04
N LEU A 114 5.60 10.93 4.28
CA LEU A 114 4.19 10.60 4.57
C LEU A 114 4.02 10.13 6.03
N ARG A 115 5.00 9.37 6.57
CA ARG A 115 5.00 8.92 7.97
C ARG A 115 5.03 10.05 9.00
N LYS A 116 5.38 11.27 8.61
CA LYS A 116 5.44 12.46 9.48
C LYS A 116 4.22 13.35 9.35
N MET A 117 3.34 13.07 8.38
CA MET A 117 2.12 13.85 8.19
C MET A 117 1.15 13.64 9.37
N TYR A 118 0.51 14.72 9.80
CA TYR A 118 -0.36 14.70 10.99
C TYR A 118 -1.53 13.70 10.83
N PHE A 119 -2.07 13.57 9.64
CA PHE A 119 -3.19 12.66 9.35
C PHE A 119 -2.79 11.17 9.31
N MET A 120 -1.50 10.85 9.37
CA MET A 120 -0.99 9.48 9.47
C MET A 120 -0.55 9.10 10.88
N GLN A 121 -0.59 10.06 11.83
CA GLN A 121 -0.20 9.77 13.21
C GLN A 121 -1.25 8.90 13.91
N GLY A 122 -0.79 8.00 14.78
CA GLY A 122 -1.66 7.06 15.48
C GLY A 122 -2.12 5.84 14.68
N ILE A 123 -1.90 5.81 13.35
CA ILE A 123 -2.20 4.63 12.53
C ILE A 123 -1.05 3.62 12.67
N PRO A 124 -1.31 2.36 13.07
CA PRO A 124 -0.29 1.33 13.19
C PRO A 124 0.48 1.16 11.89
N ARG A 125 1.81 1.12 11.98
CA ARG A 125 2.71 1.07 10.82
C ARG A 125 3.89 0.15 11.07
N THR A 126 4.25 -0.60 10.02
CA THR A 126 5.53 -1.31 9.93
C THR A 126 6.31 -0.87 8.71
N THR A 127 7.61 -1.14 8.68
CA THR A 127 8.43 -0.92 7.47
C THR A 127 8.96 -2.26 7.00
N VAL A 128 8.80 -2.52 5.72
CA VAL A 128 9.35 -3.70 5.04
C VAL A 128 10.43 -3.30 4.05
N THR A 129 11.22 -4.26 3.58
CA THR A 129 12.11 -4.08 2.43
C THR A 129 11.70 -5.06 1.33
N TYR A 130 11.59 -4.58 0.10
CA TYR A 130 11.09 -5.38 -1.02
C TYR A 130 11.92 -6.63 -1.29
N CYS A 131 13.24 -6.58 -1.07
CA CYS A 131 14.11 -7.74 -1.22
C CYS A 131 13.83 -8.87 -0.20
N SER A 132 13.18 -8.59 0.91
CA SER A 132 12.68 -9.63 1.83
C SER A 132 11.48 -10.39 1.26
N TYR A 133 10.95 -9.93 0.11
CA TYR A 133 9.83 -10.50 -0.63
C TYR A 133 10.20 -10.84 -2.08
N ASP A 134 11.42 -11.31 -2.28
CA ASP A 134 11.96 -11.81 -3.55
C ASP A 134 12.08 -10.77 -4.67
N ASP A 135 12.14 -9.47 -4.32
CA ASP A 135 12.43 -8.40 -5.27
C ASP A 135 13.92 -8.06 -5.26
N LYS A 136 14.46 -7.68 -6.40
CA LYS A 136 15.86 -7.22 -6.50
C LYS A 136 16.08 -5.84 -5.87
N ARG A 137 15.01 -5.09 -5.61
CA ARG A 137 15.06 -3.78 -4.96
C ARG A 137 15.03 -3.92 -3.45
N MET A 138 15.97 -3.30 -2.76
CA MET A 138 15.88 -3.20 -1.29
C MET A 138 14.67 -2.34 -0.87
N LYS A 139 14.32 -1.31 -1.60
CA LYS A 139 13.21 -0.34 -1.44
C LYS A 139 12.48 -0.42 -0.09
N PRO A 140 12.94 0.30 0.94
CA PRO A 140 12.24 0.36 2.20
C PRO A 140 10.87 1.02 2.01
N THR A 141 9.81 0.34 2.46
CA THR A 141 8.43 0.73 2.23
C THR A 141 7.64 0.64 3.53
N ASP A 142 6.85 1.66 3.82
CA ASP A 142 5.94 1.69 4.94
C ASP A 142 4.60 1.08 4.58
N ILE A 143 4.07 0.27 5.47
CA ILE A 143 2.73 -0.29 5.40
C ILE A 143 1.98 0.12 6.66
N TRP A 144 0.91 0.91 6.51
CA TRP A 144 -0.05 1.22 7.58
C TRP A 144 -1.23 0.28 7.48
N SER A 145 -1.63 -0.31 8.61
CA SER A 145 -2.74 -1.27 8.62
C SER A 145 -3.29 -1.49 10.03
N ASN A 146 -4.58 -1.79 10.12
CA ASN A 146 -5.21 -2.33 11.32
C ASN A 146 -5.03 -3.86 11.47
N ASN A 147 -4.32 -4.50 10.55
CA ASN A 147 -4.10 -5.96 10.56
C ASN A 147 -2.61 -6.35 10.72
N ILE A 148 -1.80 -5.51 11.36
CA ILE A 148 -0.43 -5.87 11.74
C ILE A 148 -0.48 -6.69 13.04
N HIS A 149 0.26 -7.81 13.08
CA HIS A 149 0.40 -8.64 14.28
C HIS A 149 0.94 -7.82 15.47
N ASN A 150 0.28 -7.94 16.60
CA ASN A 150 0.68 -7.36 17.88
C ASN A 150 -0.08 -8.07 19.01
N LEU A 151 0.16 -7.65 20.27
CA LEU A 151 -0.49 -8.24 21.46
C LEU A 151 -2.03 -8.24 21.41
N PHE A 152 -2.64 -7.34 20.66
CA PHE A 152 -4.10 -7.23 20.53
C PHE A 152 -4.63 -7.81 19.21
N ASN A 153 -3.75 -8.26 18.30
CA ASN A 153 -4.09 -8.85 17.01
C ASN A 153 -3.11 -9.99 16.70
N GLU A 154 -3.26 -11.11 17.41
CA GLU A 154 -2.38 -12.27 17.29
C GLU A 154 -2.45 -12.94 15.90
N ASN A 155 -3.59 -12.83 15.22
CA ASN A 155 -3.80 -13.35 13.87
C ASN A 155 -3.50 -12.32 12.77
N GLY A 156 -2.87 -11.21 13.12
CA GLY A 156 -2.49 -10.17 12.17
C GLY A 156 -1.32 -10.59 11.28
N TRP A 157 -1.15 -9.83 10.19
CA TRP A 157 -0.01 -10.00 9.29
C TRP A 157 1.33 -9.79 10.00
N ILE A 158 2.23 -10.78 9.88
CA ILE A 158 3.60 -10.72 10.39
C ILE A 158 4.54 -10.32 9.27
N PRO A 159 5.09 -9.09 9.27
CA PRO A 159 6.02 -8.66 8.23
C PRO A 159 7.35 -9.41 8.32
N ARG A 160 7.93 -9.74 7.17
CA ARG A 160 9.26 -10.33 7.12
C ARG A 160 10.32 -9.34 7.64
N LYS A 161 11.40 -9.87 8.20
CA LYS A 161 12.50 -9.06 8.74
C LYS A 161 13.08 -8.14 7.67
N MET A 162 13.25 -6.86 8.03
CA MET A 162 13.86 -5.88 7.13
C MET A 162 15.30 -6.24 6.78
N CYS A 163 15.67 -6.01 5.53
CA CYS A 163 17.05 -5.99 5.07
C CYS A 163 17.70 -4.62 5.31
N PHE A 164 18.99 -4.54 5.20
CA PHE A 164 19.76 -3.30 5.29
C PHE A 164 20.69 -3.14 4.09
N ASN A 165 21.08 -1.90 3.80
CA ASN A 165 22.00 -1.60 2.71
C ASN A 165 23.40 -2.18 3.00
N GLY A 166 24.01 -2.82 2.00
CA GLY A 166 25.29 -3.51 2.20
C GLY A 166 25.21 -4.91 2.81
N ASN A 167 24.01 -5.49 2.92
CA ASN A 167 23.86 -6.89 3.33
C ASN A 167 24.34 -7.85 2.23
N ILE A 168 25.56 -8.36 2.38
CA ILE A 168 26.21 -9.27 1.43
C ILE A 168 25.50 -10.63 1.29
N LYS A 169 24.64 -10.99 2.25
CA LYS A 169 23.85 -12.23 2.20
C LYS A 169 22.52 -12.06 1.46
N CYS A 170 22.17 -10.84 1.05
CA CYS A 170 20.94 -10.58 0.33
C CYS A 170 21.21 -10.47 -1.17
N HIS A 171 20.24 -10.92 -1.96
CA HIS A 171 20.31 -10.87 -3.43
C HIS A 171 19.94 -9.50 -4.03
N HIS A 172 19.62 -8.48 -3.20
CA HIS A 172 19.25 -7.18 -3.75
C HIS A 172 20.41 -6.51 -4.48
N GLU A 173 20.07 -5.87 -5.59
CA GLU A 173 21.02 -5.10 -6.37
C GLU A 173 21.27 -3.74 -5.71
N PRO A 174 22.52 -3.30 -5.54
CA PRO A 174 22.79 -1.96 -5.06
C PRO A 174 22.30 -0.92 -6.07
N ALA A 175 21.76 0.19 -5.57
CA ALA A 175 21.39 1.29 -6.45
C ALA A 175 22.64 1.83 -7.15
N PRO A 176 22.58 2.12 -8.47
CA PRO A 176 23.70 2.72 -9.18
C PRO A 176 24.18 4.00 -8.51
N ARG A 177 25.51 4.24 -8.47
CA ARG A 177 26.07 5.49 -7.96
C ARG A 177 25.46 6.68 -8.69
N GLY A 178 25.01 7.68 -7.94
CA GLY A 178 24.35 8.86 -8.50
C GLY A 178 22.88 8.64 -8.90
N SER A 179 22.31 7.47 -8.64
CA SER A 179 20.88 7.25 -8.85
C SER A 179 20.06 8.17 -7.94
N LYS A 180 19.32 9.10 -8.56
CA LYS A 180 18.41 10.01 -7.85
C LYS A 180 17.18 9.30 -7.28
N THR A 181 16.87 8.10 -7.72
CA THR A 181 15.63 7.39 -7.39
C THR A 181 15.84 6.18 -6.46
N GLY A 182 17.08 5.71 -6.28
CA GLY A 182 17.37 4.51 -5.47
C GLY A 182 16.69 3.22 -5.95
N THR A 183 16.22 3.17 -7.22
CA THR A 183 15.42 2.09 -7.76
C THR A 183 16.12 1.31 -8.87
N GLN A 184 17.41 1.05 -8.74
CA GLN A 184 18.20 0.19 -9.66
C GLN A 184 18.00 0.50 -11.15
N GLY A 185 17.87 1.78 -11.49
CA GLY A 185 17.76 2.21 -12.89
C GLY A 185 16.41 1.95 -13.56
N LEU A 186 15.39 1.48 -12.84
CA LEU A 186 14.05 1.30 -13.40
C LEU A 186 13.50 2.62 -13.95
N LYS A 187 13.10 2.60 -15.22
CA LYS A 187 12.51 3.74 -15.92
C LYS A 187 10.98 3.69 -15.81
N GLY A 188 10.36 4.87 -15.70
CA GLY A 188 8.90 5.01 -15.62
C GLY A 188 8.29 4.78 -14.23
N ASN A 189 7.19 5.47 -13.97
CA ASN A 189 6.49 5.38 -12.69
C ASN A 189 5.79 4.02 -12.54
N TYR A 190 5.27 3.48 -13.63
CA TYR A 190 4.58 2.19 -13.65
C TYR A 190 5.47 1.05 -13.15
N GLU A 191 6.70 0.89 -13.70
CA GLU A 191 7.62 -0.17 -13.25
C GLU A 191 8.09 0.03 -11.81
N ARG A 192 8.31 1.28 -11.39
CA ARG A 192 8.72 1.60 -10.03
C ARG A 192 7.62 1.42 -8.99
N SER A 193 6.34 1.48 -9.40
CA SER A 193 5.19 1.31 -8.51
C SER A 193 4.88 -0.16 -8.20
N LYS A 194 5.35 -1.11 -9.02
CA LYS A 194 5.10 -2.54 -8.80
C LYS A 194 5.50 -2.98 -7.40
N ILE A 195 4.60 -3.73 -6.77
CA ILE A 195 4.78 -4.32 -5.45
C ILE A 195 5.23 -5.78 -5.62
N PRO A 196 6.16 -6.28 -4.81
CA PRO A 196 6.62 -7.67 -4.88
C PRO A 196 5.45 -8.65 -4.77
N LYS A 197 5.42 -9.63 -5.67
CA LYS A 197 4.35 -10.65 -5.70
C LYS A 197 4.23 -11.35 -4.34
N GLN A 198 5.35 -11.71 -3.70
CA GLN A 198 5.34 -12.42 -2.43
C GLN A 198 4.79 -11.56 -1.29
N LEU A 199 5.02 -10.23 -1.30
CA LEU A 199 4.39 -9.32 -0.34
C LEU A 199 2.87 -9.30 -0.51
N CYS A 200 2.40 -9.27 -1.76
CA CYS A 200 0.98 -9.33 -2.06
C CYS A 200 0.35 -10.65 -1.57
N VAL A 201 1.01 -11.78 -1.82
CA VAL A 201 0.56 -13.11 -1.36
C VAL A 201 0.48 -13.17 0.17
N ASP A 202 1.53 -12.75 0.87
CA ASP A 202 1.59 -12.79 2.33
C ASP A 202 0.46 -11.93 2.96
N ILE A 203 0.17 -10.76 2.39
CA ILE A 203 -0.89 -9.85 2.86
C ILE A 203 -2.29 -10.42 2.60
N VAL A 204 -2.55 -10.90 1.38
CA VAL A 204 -3.87 -11.45 1.01
C VAL A 204 -4.19 -12.69 1.83
N ASN A 205 -3.23 -13.61 1.99
CA ASN A 205 -3.42 -14.82 2.79
C ASN A 205 -3.66 -14.49 4.27
N SER A 206 -2.85 -13.63 4.88
CA SER A 206 -3.02 -13.22 6.28
C SER A 206 -4.38 -12.59 6.54
N THR A 207 -4.91 -11.84 5.58
CA THR A 207 -6.25 -11.26 5.69
C THR A 207 -7.33 -12.34 5.57
N ASN A 208 -7.18 -13.28 4.64
CA ASN A 208 -8.13 -14.38 4.44
C ASN A 208 -8.20 -15.30 5.67
N ASP A 209 -7.06 -15.60 6.30
CA ASP A 209 -6.99 -16.44 7.50
C ASP A 209 -7.74 -15.78 8.68
N LYS A 210 -7.59 -14.47 8.84
CA LYS A 210 -8.36 -13.71 9.84
C LYS A 210 -9.87 -13.81 9.59
N PHE A 211 -10.31 -13.72 8.34
CA PHE A 211 -11.73 -13.86 7.98
C PHE A 211 -12.26 -15.26 8.27
N ASN A 212 -11.52 -16.29 7.93
CA ASN A 212 -11.91 -17.67 8.17
C ASN A 212 -11.99 -17.97 9.67
N PHE A 213 -11.04 -17.49 10.46
CA PHE A 213 -11.06 -17.63 11.92
C PHE A 213 -12.31 -16.97 12.54
N ASN A 214 -12.61 -15.75 12.17
CA ASN A 214 -13.79 -15.03 12.66
C ASN A 214 -15.12 -15.71 12.25
N ARG A 215 -15.19 -16.29 11.04
CA ARG A 215 -16.37 -17.06 10.60
C ARG A 215 -16.56 -18.33 11.43
N CYS A 216 -15.50 -19.10 11.70
CA CYS A 216 -15.57 -20.29 12.52
C CYS A 216 -16.01 -19.96 13.95
N TYR A 217 -15.49 -18.87 14.53
CA TYR A 217 -15.82 -18.47 15.91
C TYR A 217 -17.27 -18.04 16.06
N ASN A 218 -17.83 -17.31 15.10
CA ASN A 218 -19.23 -16.88 15.10
C ASN A 218 -20.23 -18.04 14.85
N HIS A 219 -19.79 -19.15 14.23
CA HIS A 219 -20.61 -20.35 14.06
C HIS A 219 -20.63 -21.26 15.31
N VAL A 220 -19.69 -21.10 16.20
CA VAL A 220 -19.59 -21.89 17.45
C VAL A 220 -20.36 -21.22 18.61
N LEU A 221 -20.64 -19.92 18.51
CA LEU A 221 -21.31 -19.13 19.56
C LEU A 221 -22.76 -18.74 19.19
N GLY A 222 -23.28 -19.09 18.03
CA GLY A 222 -24.68 -18.94 17.61
C GLY A 222 -25.38 -20.28 17.47
#